data_99c872914dab1df0a9328880814818ef
#
_entry.id   99c872914dab1df0a9328880814818ef
#
_cell.length_a   1.000
_cell.length_b   1.000
_cell.length_c   1.000
_cell.angle_alpha   90.00
_cell.angle_beta   90.00
_cell.angle_gamma   90.00
#
_symmetry.space_group_name_H-M   'P 1'
#
loop_
_entity.id
_entity.type
_entity.pdbx_description
1 polymer ?
#
loop_
_entity_poly.entity_id
_entity_poly.type
_entity_poly.pdbx_seq_one_letter_code
_entity_poly.pdbx_strand_id
1 'polypeptide(L)'
;MAARRGVVGVLVGALVLSGCSATTPAELDNLRERFVTAGGSCASWSTVSTPGAVAARTCAEGAVLMVFGDTTDRADFIKSELETNPLIRDRTHIILSKDTWLVLDTQASIVRVMPELGGMISGRNGANP
;
A
#
# COMPACT_ATOMS: atom_id res chain seq x y z
N MET A 1 -19.79 21.06 -41.15
CA MET A 1 -19.48 20.92 -40.67
C MET A 1 -18.86 20.33 -39.99
N ALA A 2 -18.54 20.11 -40.07
CA ALA A 2 -17.91 19.53 -39.55
C ALA A 2 -17.51 19.47 -38.53
N ALA A 3 -17.40 19.76 -38.30
CA ALA A 3 -16.94 19.76 -37.40
C ALA A 3 -17.10 19.31 -36.45
N ARG A 4 -17.27 19.34 -36.61
CA ARG A 4 -17.32 19.05 -35.73
C ARG A 4 -16.98 18.45 -35.05
N ARG A 5 -16.73 18.51 -35.25
CA ARG A 5 -16.31 18.02 -34.56
C ARG A 5 -16.09 17.70 -33.64
N GLY A 6 -16.08 17.83 -33.69
CA GLY A 6 -15.75 17.68 -32.73
C GLY A 6 -15.59 17.03 -32.00
N VAL A 7 -15.61 17.05 -32.31
CA VAL A 7 -15.50 16.63 -31.57
C VAL A 7 -15.07 16.11 -30.94
N VAL A 8 -14.79 16.23 -31.28
CA VAL A 8 -14.36 15.86 -30.65
C VAL A 8 -14.00 15.65 -29.77
N GLY A 9 -13.86 15.94 -29.84
CA GLY A 9 -13.42 15.97 -29.00
C GLY A 9 -13.27 15.56 -28.19
N VAL A 10 -13.40 15.65 -28.30
CA VAL A 10 -13.29 15.48 -27.43
C VAL A 10 -13.03 14.92 -26.79
N LEU A 11 -12.67 14.94 -26.97
CA LEU A 11 -12.31 14.62 -26.27
C LEU A 11 -11.98 14.13 -25.61
N VAL A 12 -11.67 14.19 -25.74
CA VAL A 12 -11.28 13.89 -25.04
C VAL A 12 -11.04 13.66 -24.21
N GLY A 13 -10.93 13.94 -24.15
CA GLY A 13 -10.60 13.99 -23.27
C GLY A 13 -10.59 13.53 -22.51
N ALA A 14 -10.66 13.62 -22.57
CA ALA A 14 -10.68 13.38 -21.77
C ALA A 14 -10.40 12.74 -21.25
N LEU A 15 -9.93 12.73 -21.35
CA LEU A 15 -9.57 12.31 -20.91
C LEU A 15 -9.19 11.77 -20.18
N VAL A 16 -9.04 11.72 -20.19
CA VAL A 16 -8.47 11.18 -19.65
C VAL A 16 -7.73 11.43 -18.74
N LEU A 17 -7.16 11.89 -18.67
CA LEU A 17 -6.44 12.25 -17.85
C LEU A 17 -6.81 12.31 -16.67
N SER A 18 -7.38 12.63 -16.59
CA SER A 18 -7.94 12.91 -15.49
C SER A 18 -8.08 11.81 -14.60
N GLY A 19 -8.67 10.89 -14.89
CA GLY A 19 -8.93 9.83 -14.00
C GLY A 19 -7.72 9.14 -13.51
N CYS A 20 -6.70 9.17 -14.26
CA CYS A 20 -5.52 8.44 -13.91
C CYS A 20 -4.96 8.80 -12.57
N SER A 21 -4.85 10.07 -12.30
CA SER A 21 -4.18 10.47 -11.09
C SER A 21 -4.98 10.19 -9.86
N ALA A 22 -6.27 10.06 -10.00
CA ALA A 22 -7.13 9.83 -8.86
C ALA A 22 -7.30 8.35 -8.58
N THR A 23 -6.88 7.51 -9.49
CA THR A 23 -7.15 6.09 -9.39
C THR A 23 -6.15 5.39 -8.49
N THR A 24 -6.66 4.54 -7.62
CA THR A 24 -5.80 3.68 -6.83
C THR A 24 -5.20 2.63 -7.74
N PRO A 25 -3.90 2.37 -7.67
CA PRO A 25 -3.31 1.31 -8.46
C PRO A 25 -4.00 -0.01 -8.22
N ALA A 26 -4.22 -0.77 -9.28
CA ALA A 26 -4.87 -2.06 -9.17
C ALA A 26 -4.13 -2.98 -8.20
N GLU A 27 -2.83 -2.86 -8.16
CA GLU A 27 -2.01 -3.63 -7.26
C GLU A 27 -2.36 -3.37 -5.80
N LEU A 28 -2.61 -2.12 -5.46
CA LEU A 28 -2.96 -1.76 -4.10
C LEU A 28 -4.38 -2.21 -3.75
N ASP A 29 -5.32 -2.07 -4.69
CA ASP A 29 -6.67 -2.58 -4.49
C ASP A 29 -6.65 -4.08 -4.27
N ASN A 30 -5.86 -4.79 -5.03
CA ASN A 30 -5.74 -6.23 -4.92
C ASN A 30 -5.13 -6.62 -3.56
N LEU A 31 -4.14 -5.88 -3.13
CA LEU A 31 -3.55 -6.12 -1.82
C LEU A 31 -4.58 -5.96 -0.71
N ARG A 32 -5.38 -4.90 -0.79
CA ARG A 32 -6.42 -4.69 0.22
C ARG A 32 -7.41 -5.85 0.26
N GLU A 33 -7.83 -6.30 -0.90
CA GLU A 33 -8.78 -7.39 -0.99
C GLU A 33 -8.21 -8.65 -0.35
N ARG A 34 -6.97 -8.96 -0.65
CA ARG A 34 -6.31 -10.12 -0.08
C ARG A 34 -6.10 -9.97 1.43
N PHE A 35 -5.77 -8.76 1.86
CA PHE A 35 -5.57 -8.47 3.27
C PHE A 35 -6.86 -8.70 4.06
N VAL A 36 -7.96 -8.18 3.56
CA VAL A 36 -9.25 -8.34 4.24
C VAL A 36 -9.68 -9.80 4.21
N THR A 37 -9.52 -10.47 3.08
CA THR A 37 -9.88 -11.88 2.97
C THR A 37 -9.07 -12.73 3.96
N ALA A 38 -7.84 -12.34 4.22
CA ALA A 38 -6.97 -13.07 5.14
C ALA A 38 -7.29 -12.78 6.61
N GLY A 39 -8.19 -11.87 6.89
CA GLY A 39 -8.58 -11.55 8.26
C GLY A 39 -8.14 -10.18 8.73
N GLY A 40 -7.56 -9.38 7.86
CA GLY A 40 -7.18 -8.02 8.22
C GLY A 40 -8.37 -7.09 8.22
N SER A 41 -8.23 -5.97 8.89
CA SER A 41 -9.31 -5.00 8.99
C SER A 41 -9.02 -3.77 8.18
N CYS A 42 -9.80 -3.54 7.15
CA CYS A 42 -9.66 -2.36 6.29
C CYS A 42 -10.97 -2.08 5.59
N ALA A 43 -12.00 -1.75 6.37
CA ALA A 43 -13.33 -1.50 5.83
C ALA A 43 -13.33 -0.24 4.98
N SER A 44 -12.56 0.77 5.37
CA SER A 44 -12.40 1.98 4.58
C SER A 44 -10.96 2.43 4.71
N TRP A 45 -10.51 3.22 3.74
CA TRP A 45 -9.15 3.71 3.79
C TRP A 45 -9.05 5.09 3.17
N SER A 46 -7.94 5.77 3.45
CA SER A 46 -7.68 7.09 2.92
C SER A 46 -6.25 7.18 2.42
N THR A 47 -6.03 8.10 1.50
CA THR A 47 -4.71 8.30 0.92
C THR A 47 -3.76 8.82 1.97
N VAL A 48 -2.53 8.32 1.93
CA VAL A 48 -1.46 8.86 2.75
C VAL A 48 -0.24 9.01 1.85
N SER A 49 0.49 10.09 2.07
CA SER A 49 1.68 10.37 1.29
C SER A 49 2.86 9.67 1.96
N THR A 50 3.55 8.83 1.22
CA THR A 50 4.68 8.08 1.76
C THR A 50 5.84 8.16 0.79
N PRO A 51 6.96 8.71 1.23
CA PRO A 51 8.13 8.82 0.34
C PRO A 51 8.56 7.46 -0.16
N GLY A 52 8.82 7.39 -1.45
CA GLY A 52 9.29 6.16 -2.06
C GLY A 52 8.21 5.21 -2.53
N ALA A 53 7.00 5.33 -2.02
CA ALA A 53 5.91 4.46 -2.43
C ALA A 53 5.20 5.03 -3.66
N VAL A 54 4.76 4.14 -4.52
CA VAL A 54 3.92 4.54 -5.65
C VAL A 54 2.56 4.98 -5.12
N ALA A 55 2.06 4.27 -4.13
CA ALA A 55 0.80 4.63 -3.51
C ALA A 55 0.73 4.00 -2.12
N ALA A 56 0.02 4.65 -1.23
CA ALA A 56 -0.18 4.18 0.12
C ALA A 56 -1.54 4.59 0.63
N ARG A 57 -2.13 3.75 1.46
CA ARG A 57 -3.44 4.02 2.07
C ARG A 57 -3.40 3.61 3.53
N THR A 58 -4.06 4.37 4.36
CA THR A 58 -4.24 4.03 5.77
C THR A 58 -5.66 3.54 5.97
N CYS A 59 -5.79 2.35 6.52
CA CYS A 59 -7.11 1.80 6.83
C CYS A 59 -7.65 2.48 8.09
N ALA A 60 -8.97 2.57 8.19
CA ALA A 60 -9.60 3.20 9.35
C ALA A 60 -9.16 2.54 10.65
N GLU A 61 -8.86 1.26 10.60
CA GLU A 61 -8.45 0.50 11.78
C GLU A 61 -6.96 0.61 12.09
N GLY A 62 -6.20 1.28 11.23
CA GLY A 62 -4.82 1.58 11.51
C GLY A 62 -3.78 0.94 10.62
N ALA A 63 -4.13 -0.09 9.88
CA ALA A 63 -3.18 -0.73 8.98
C ALA A 63 -2.79 0.23 7.86
N VAL A 64 -1.55 0.15 7.41
CA VAL A 64 -1.10 0.93 6.25
C VAL A 64 -0.67 -0.04 5.17
N LEU A 65 -1.24 0.12 3.99
CA LEU A 65 -0.93 -0.72 2.84
C LEU A 65 -0.23 0.12 1.79
N MET A 66 0.85 -0.40 1.23
CA MET A 66 1.67 0.35 0.27
C MET A 66 2.13 -0.52 -0.87
N VAL A 67 2.35 0.12 -2.01
CA VAL A 67 3.00 -0.54 -3.14
C VAL A 67 4.15 0.34 -3.61
N PHE A 68 5.20 -0.29 -4.08
CA PHE A 68 6.42 0.38 -4.52
C PHE A 68 6.70 0.04 -5.98
N GLY A 69 7.52 0.87 -6.63
CA GLY A 69 7.87 0.63 -8.02
C GLY A 69 8.82 -0.55 -8.18
N ASP A 70 9.64 -0.80 -7.18
CA ASP A 70 10.55 -1.94 -7.22
C ASP A 70 10.92 -2.37 -5.81
N THR A 71 11.67 -3.46 -5.72
CA THR A 71 12.02 -4.01 -4.41
C THR A 71 13.06 -3.20 -3.68
N THR A 72 13.86 -2.43 -4.40
CA THR A 72 14.86 -1.57 -3.75
C THR A 72 14.18 -0.45 -2.99
N ASP A 73 13.20 0.19 -3.60
CA ASP A 73 12.45 1.25 -2.92
C ASP A 73 11.74 0.70 -1.69
N ARG A 74 11.18 -0.49 -1.80
CA ARG A 74 10.54 -1.13 -0.67
C ARG A 74 11.55 -1.41 0.45
N ALA A 75 12.71 -1.94 0.11
CA ALA A 75 13.74 -2.25 1.09
C ALA A 75 14.25 -0.99 1.79
N ASP A 76 14.41 0.09 1.04
CA ASP A 76 14.86 1.36 1.62
C ASP A 76 13.83 1.89 2.60
N PHE A 77 12.55 1.78 2.25
CA PHE A 77 11.49 2.20 3.14
C PHE A 77 11.51 1.39 4.44
N ILE A 78 11.64 0.07 4.34
CA ILE A 78 11.67 -0.79 5.51
C ILE A 78 12.83 -0.40 6.42
N LYS A 79 14.00 -0.21 5.84
CA LYS A 79 15.17 0.15 6.62
C LYS A 79 14.94 1.45 7.39
N SER A 80 14.38 2.43 6.73
CA SER A 80 14.09 3.71 7.37
C SER A 80 13.08 3.55 8.50
N GLU A 81 12.03 2.76 8.27
CA GLU A 81 11.00 2.57 9.28
C GLU A 81 11.53 1.82 10.50
N LEU A 82 12.38 0.85 10.31
CA LEU A 82 12.96 0.13 11.43
C LEU A 82 13.80 1.05 12.31
N GLU A 83 14.37 2.08 11.72
CA GLU A 83 15.19 3.02 12.46
C GLU A 83 14.42 4.15 13.12
N THR A 84 13.31 4.56 12.52
CA THR A 84 12.66 5.79 12.92
C THR A 84 11.23 5.65 13.44
N ASN A 85 10.55 4.55 13.13
CA ASN A 85 9.14 4.43 13.51
C ASN A 85 9.03 3.95 14.96
N PRO A 86 8.50 4.78 15.88
CA PRO A 86 8.43 4.38 17.29
C PRO A 86 7.54 3.18 17.53
N LEU A 87 6.49 2.99 16.73
CA LEU A 87 5.61 1.84 16.93
C LEU A 87 6.32 0.53 16.65
N ILE A 88 7.23 0.52 15.67
CA ILE A 88 8.01 -0.65 15.37
C ILE A 88 9.06 -0.87 16.46
N ARG A 89 9.69 0.21 16.88
CA ARG A 89 10.71 0.13 17.91
C ARG A 89 10.13 -0.34 19.24
N ASP A 90 8.88 0.02 19.51
CA ASP A 90 8.18 -0.40 20.71
C ASP A 90 7.56 -1.78 20.56
N ARG A 91 7.73 -2.39 19.39
CA ARG A 91 7.26 -3.75 19.12
C ARG A 91 5.76 -3.92 19.11
N THR A 92 5.03 -2.84 18.90
CA THR A 92 3.58 -2.93 18.77
C THR A 92 3.17 -3.18 17.34
N HIS A 93 4.01 -2.75 16.40
CA HIS A 93 3.75 -2.90 14.97
C HIS A 93 4.91 -3.58 14.29
N ILE A 94 4.61 -4.30 13.22
CA ILE A 94 5.65 -4.92 12.40
C ILE A 94 5.25 -4.79 10.95
N ILE A 95 6.17 -5.12 10.07
CA ILE A 95 5.97 -5.02 8.63
C ILE A 95 5.94 -6.39 8.02
N LEU A 96 4.97 -6.61 7.14
CA LEU A 96 4.91 -7.79 6.28
C LEU A 96 5.11 -7.32 4.86
N SER A 97 6.05 -7.89 4.13
CA SER A 97 6.31 -7.46 2.76
C SER A 97 6.67 -8.61 1.85
N LYS A 98 6.35 -8.44 0.58
CA LYS A 98 6.67 -9.40 -0.46
C LYS A 98 6.61 -8.68 -1.80
N ASP A 99 7.49 -9.05 -2.72
CA ASP A 99 7.53 -8.42 -4.05
C ASP A 99 7.59 -6.90 -3.88
N THR A 100 6.60 -6.18 -4.37
CA THR A 100 6.60 -4.72 -4.28
C THR A 100 5.55 -4.17 -3.35
N TRP A 101 4.92 -4.99 -2.52
CA TRP A 101 3.93 -4.50 -1.58
C TRP A 101 4.37 -4.65 -0.13
N LEU A 102 3.67 -3.93 0.74
CA LEU A 102 4.01 -3.89 2.15
C LEU A 102 2.76 -3.59 2.97
N VAL A 103 2.65 -4.26 4.12
CA VAL A 103 1.59 -3.98 5.10
C VAL A 103 2.27 -3.69 6.43
N LEU A 104 1.91 -2.56 7.04
CA LEU A 104 2.37 -2.18 8.36
C LEU A 104 1.17 -2.21 9.29
N ASP A 105 1.20 -3.04 10.32
CA ASP A 105 0.06 -3.20 11.20
C ASP A 105 0.53 -3.78 12.52
N THR A 106 -0.40 -4.00 13.44
CA THR A 106 -0.06 -4.61 14.71
C THR A 106 0.45 -6.03 14.51
N GLN A 107 1.23 -6.47 15.46
CA GLN A 107 1.79 -7.81 15.37
C GLN A 107 0.69 -8.88 15.26
N ALA A 108 -0.37 -8.73 16.05
CA ALA A 108 -1.46 -9.69 16.02
C ALA A 108 -2.13 -9.76 14.64
N SER A 109 -2.33 -8.60 14.03
CA SER A 109 -2.96 -8.54 12.71
C SER A 109 -2.06 -9.20 11.66
N ILE A 110 -0.77 -8.87 11.69
CA ILE A 110 0.17 -9.42 10.71
C ILE A 110 0.25 -10.94 10.84
N VAL A 111 0.31 -11.45 12.05
CA VAL A 111 0.36 -12.89 12.26
C VAL A 111 -0.89 -13.57 11.70
N ARG A 112 -2.02 -12.89 11.83
CA ARG A 112 -3.28 -13.44 11.34
C ARG A 112 -3.33 -13.54 9.82
N VAL A 113 -2.84 -12.51 9.12
CA VAL A 113 -2.95 -12.47 7.66
C VAL A 113 -1.80 -13.17 6.94
N MET A 114 -0.71 -13.37 7.61
CA MET A 114 0.49 -13.90 6.99
C MET A 114 0.32 -15.25 6.28
N PRO A 115 -0.43 -16.21 6.83
CA PRO A 115 -0.59 -17.49 6.14
C PRO A 115 -1.19 -17.37 4.75
N GLU A 116 -2.04 -16.39 4.54
CA GLU A 116 -2.67 -16.18 3.25
C GLU A 116 -1.85 -15.29 2.34
N LEU A 117 -1.27 -14.24 2.89
CA LEU A 117 -0.52 -13.28 2.09
C LEU A 117 0.89 -13.73 1.77
N GLY A 118 1.49 -14.48 2.66
CA GLY A 118 2.90 -14.81 2.54
C GLY A 118 3.76 -13.61 2.84
N GLY A 119 5.05 -13.71 2.56
CA GLY A 119 5.94 -12.59 2.73
C GLY A 119 6.86 -12.74 3.90
N MET A 120 7.61 -11.68 4.16
CA MET A 120 8.63 -11.62 5.19
C MET A 120 8.26 -10.61 6.23
N ILE A 121 8.52 -10.93 7.49
CA ILE A 121 8.28 -10.03 8.60
C ILE A 121 9.55 -9.24 8.90
N SER A 122 9.40 -7.94 9.12
CA SER A 122 10.48 -7.08 9.56
C SER A 122 10.02 -6.31 10.79
N GLY A 123 10.93 -6.07 11.71
CA GLY A 123 10.63 -5.30 12.91
C GLY A 123 10.27 -6.14 14.11
N ARG A 124 10.15 -7.45 13.92
CA ARG A 124 9.83 -8.32 15.02
C ARG A 124 11.00 -8.40 15.97
N ASN A 125 10.66 -8.36 17.23
CA ASN A 125 11.64 -8.43 18.25
C ASN A 125 12.54 -9.62 18.09
N GLY A 126 13.78 -9.42 18.15
CA GLY A 126 14.75 -10.48 18.13
C GLY A 126 14.83 -11.24 16.84
N ALA A 127 13.76 -11.36 16.16
CA ALA A 127 13.74 -12.05 14.92
C ALA A 127 14.27 -11.21 13.82
N ASN A 128 14.29 -9.96 14.05
CA ASN A 128 14.75 -9.12 13.07
C ASN A 128 16.06 -8.66 13.40
N PRO A 129 16.95 -9.02 12.74
CA PRO A 129 18.29 -8.56 12.97
C PRO A 129 18.45 -7.14 12.63
#